data_67bf31ce4f91d2601c09d88d50cb4b4b
#
_entry.id   67bf31ce4f91d2601c09d88d50cb4b4b
#
_cell.length_a   1.000
_cell.length_b   1.000
_cell.length_c   1.000
_cell.angle_alpha   90.00
_cell.angle_beta   90.00
_cell.angle_gamma   90.00
#
_symmetry.space_group_name_H-M   'P 1'
#
loop_
_entity.id
_entity.type
_entity.pdbx_description
1 polymer ?
#
loop_
_entity_poly.entity_id
_entity_poly.type
_entity_poly.pdbx_seq_one_letter_code
_entity_poly.pdbx_strand_id
1 'polypeptide(L)'
;MRFEEQAVARLAEVAPAVDHDVMTAMFNLMRASTRVVQDLELGVHRPAGWSWAGFRIMFTVLVAGPLEERDLAKLAGVSRASISAVLNTLERDDLVARARRSGDRRLVTVDLTAAGRERLLDVYTRHHAAERGWLSGLSGDEVRQLSGLLRKILARGPAGSPYGAPGSASGTGTGLGP
;
A
#
# COMPACT_ATOMS: atom_id res chain seq x y z
N MET A 1 24.55 5.86 20.91
CA MET A 1 24.23 6.82 19.82
C MET A 1 23.47 6.07 18.75
N ARG A 2 22.30 6.54 18.32
CA ARG A 2 21.51 5.90 17.25
C ARG A 2 22.18 6.19 15.91
N PHE A 3 22.10 5.28 14.95
CA PHE A 3 22.68 5.47 13.60
C PHE A 3 22.24 6.79 12.94
N GLU A 4 21.00 7.19 13.17
CA GLU A 4 20.41 8.44 12.72
C GLU A 4 21.19 9.67 13.26
N GLU A 5 21.52 9.68 14.55
CA GLU A 5 22.30 10.75 15.18
C GLU A 5 23.72 10.82 14.58
N GLN A 6 24.31 9.66 14.29
CA GLN A 6 25.62 9.60 13.62
C GLN A 6 25.56 10.12 12.18
N ALA A 7 24.49 9.76 11.44
CA ALA A 7 24.29 10.21 10.06
C ALA A 7 24.11 11.74 10.00
N VAL A 8 23.30 12.30 10.90
CA VAL A 8 23.10 13.77 11.00
C VAL A 8 24.42 14.46 11.30
N ALA A 9 25.15 14.00 12.33
CA ALA A 9 26.43 14.60 12.70
C ALA A 9 27.45 14.56 11.55
N ARG A 10 27.57 13.43 10.87
CA ARG A 10 28.52 13.29 9.75
C ARG A 10 28.12 14.13 8.54
N LEU A 11 26.84 14.20 8.21
CA LEU A 11 26.36 15.01 7.08
C LEU A 11 26.46 16.51 7.37
N ALA A 12 26.31 16.95 8.60
CA ALA A 12 26.53 18.34 8.97
C ALA A 12 27.99 18.82 8.65
N GLU A 13 28.96 17.90 8.76
CA GLU A 13 30.36 18.20 8.43
C GLU A 13 30.64 18.20 6.92
N VAL A 14 30.09 17.21 6.18
CA VAL A 14 30.50 16.96 4.79
C VAL A 14 29.52 17.56 3.76
N ALA A 15 28.31 17.90 4.18
CA ALA A 15 27.23 18.42 3.34
C ALA A 15 26.38 19.46 4.09
N PRO A 16 26.94 20.59 4.50
CA PRO A 16 26.30 21.60 5.38
C PRO A 16 25.04 22.25 4.75
N ALA A 17 24.85 22.12 3.43
CA ALA A 17 23.67 22.63 2.73
C ALA A 17 22.44 21.69 2.79
N VAL A 18 22.57 20.49 3.37
CA VAL A 18 21.46 19.54 3.50
C VAL A 18 20.55 19.96 4.64
N ASP A 19 19.24 19.99 4.35
CA ASP A 19 18.22 20.13 5.40
C ASP A 19 18.14 18.83 6.23
N HIS A 20 18.70 18.90 7.43
CA HIS A 20 18.83 17.74 8.32
C HIS A 20 17.47 17.25 8.84
N ASP A 21 16.49 18.14 9.02
CA ASP A 21 15.15 17.76 9.47
C ASP A 21 14.42 16.98 8.38
N VAL A 22 14.50 17.43 7.14
CA VAL A 22 13.96 16.73 5.98
C VAL A 22 14.62 15.36 5.81
N MET A 23 15.95 15.32 5.89
CA MET A 23 16.70 14.07 5.78
C MET A 23 16.30 13.08 6.88
N THR A 24 16.25 13.53 8.12
CA THR A 24 15.91 12.69 9.29
C THR A 24 14.49 12.16 9.18
N ALA A 25 13.53 13.01 8.79
CA ALA A 25 12.15 12.61 8.59
C ALA A 25 12.02 11.53 7.50
N MET A 26 12.66 11.73 6.35
CA MET A 26 12.63 10.76 5.24
C MET A 26 13.35 9.46 5.60
N PHE A 27 14.49 9.53 6.26
CA PHE A 27 15.23 8.35 6.70
C PHE A 27 14.40 7.49 7.68
N ASN A 28 13.78 8.13 8.67
CA ASN A 28 12.94 7.45 9.63
C ASN A 28 11.67 6.86 9.00
N LEU A 29 11.04 7.58 8.07
CA LEU A 29 9.89 7.09 7.32
C LEU A 29 10.23 5.82 6.53
N MET A 30 11.35 5.84 5.80
CA MET A 30 11.80 4.68 5.00
C MET A 30 12.15 3.48 5.89
N ARG A 31 12.88 3.71 6.99
CA ARG A 31 13.23 2.63 7.94
C ARG A 31 12.00 2.04 8.62
N ALA A 32 11.10 2.89 9.10
CA ALA A 32 9.87 2.45 9.74
C ALA A 32 9.01 1.64 8.77
N SER A 33 8.79 2.16 7.56
CA SER A 33 8.04 1.48 6.50
C SER A 33 8.62 0.10 6.19
N THR A 34 9.94 0.02 5.97
CA THR A 34 10.61 -1.26 5.65
C THR A 34 10.45 -2.27 6.78
N ARG A 35 10.67 -1.84 8.03
CA ARG A 35 10.55 -2.74 9.20
C ARG A 35 9.14 -3.23 9.43
N VAL A 36 8.16 -2.32 9.35
CA VAL A 36 6.74 -2.69 9.50
C VAL A 36 6.33 -3.71 8.45
N VAL A 37 6.68 -3.49 7.18
CA VAL A 37 6.38 -4.42 6.09
C VAL A 37 7.04 -5.78 6.31
N GLN A 38 8.32 -5.79 6.69
CA GLN A 38 9.04 -7.05 6.95
C GLN A 38 8.42 -7.84 8.12
N ASP A 39 8.10 -7.15 9.21
CA ASP A 39 7.51 -7.77 10.40
C ASP A 39 6.12 -8.36 10.09
N LEU A 40 5.26 -7.59 9.41
CA LEU A 40 3.95 -8.05 8.96
C LEU A 40 4.05 -9.22 7.98
N GLU A 41 4.98 -9.16 7.03
CA GLU A 41 5.16 -10.25 6.08
C GLU A 41 5.64 -11.53 6.76
N LEU A 42 6.66 -11.44 7.62
CA LEU A 42 7.23 -12.62 8.28
C LEU A 42 6.34 -13.15 9.39
N GLY A 43 5.74 -12.27 10.19
CA GLY A 43 4.95 -12.65 11.37
C GLY A 43 3.49 -13.00 11.07
N VAL A 44 2.92 -12.46 10.00
CA VAL A 44 1.50 -12.60 9.71
C VAL A 44 1.23 -13.25 8.35
N HIS A 45 1.76 -12.67 7.26
CA HIS A 45 1.34 -13.09 5.92
C HIS A 45 1.99 -14.39 5.48
N ARG A 46 3.29 -14.57 5.69
CA ARG A 46 3.98 -15.82 5.34
C ARG A 46 3.45 -17.05 6.08
N PRO A 47 3.15 -16.99 7.39
CA PRO A 47 2.48 -18.08 8.09
C PRO A 47 1.08 -18.40 7.53
N ALA A 48 0.40 -17.41 6.90
CA ALA A 48 -0.86 -17.62 6.20
C ALA A 48 -0.69 -18.17 4.77
N GLY A 49 0.55 -18.32 4.28
CA GLY A 49 0.85 -18.76 2.93
C GLY A 49 0.88 -17.64 1.88
N TRP A 50 0.94 -16.38 2.31
CA TRP A 50 0.89 -15.21 1.42
C TRP A 50 2.18 -14.42 1.41
N SER A 51 2.39 -13.65 0.34
CA SER A 51 3.34 -12.55 0.32
C SER A 51 2.65 -11.25 0.72
N TRP A 52 3.44 -10.23 1.05
CA TRP A 52 2.93 -8.87 1.23
C TRP A 52 2.12 -8.38 0.02
N ALA A 53 2.57 -8.68 -1.19
CA ALA A 53 1.85 -8.33 -2.42
C ALA A 53 0.50 -9.06 -2.51
N GLY A 54 0.44 -10.34 -2.15
CA GLY A 54 -0.80 -11.13 -2.13
C GLY A 54 -1.83 -10.55 -1.15
N PHE A 55 -1.39 -10.22 0.07
CA PHE A 55 -2.26 -9.56 1.05
C PHE A 55 -2.80 -8.23 0.52
N ARG A 56 -1.94 -7.36 -0.04
CA ARG A 56 -2.35 -6.06 -0.57
C ARG A 56 -3.38 -6.17 -1.69
N ILE A 57 -3.20 -7.14 -2.60
CA ILE A 57 -4.14 -7.41 -3.68
C ILE A 57 -5.50 -7.80 -3.10
N MET A 58 -5.55 -8.80 -2.23
CA MET A 58 -6.81 -9.26 -1.64
C MET A 58 -7.49 -8.17 -0.81
N PHE A 59 -6.73 -7.41 -0.02
CA PHE A 59 -7.27 -6.30 0.76
C PHE A 59 -7.82 -5.18 -0.13
N THR A 60 -7.15 -4.88 -1.24
CA THR A 60 -7.65 -3.90 -2.21
C THR A 60 -8.99 -4.33 -2.82
N VAL A 61 -9.11 -5.59 -3.21
CA VAL A 61 -10.37 -6.15 -3.73
C VAL A 61 -11.46 -6.15 -2.65
N LEU A 62 -11.12 -6.46 -1.39
CA LEU A 62 -12.07 -6.39 -0.28
C LEU A 62 -12.68 -4.99 -0.13
N VAL A 63 -11.86 -3.95 -0.26
CA VAL A 63 -12.26 -2.55 -0.03
C VAL A 63 -12.94 -1.94 -1.25
N ALA A 64 -12.40 -2.15 -2.44
CA ALA A 64 -12.86 -1.49 -3.67
C ALA A 64 -13.89 -2.31 -4.47
N GLY A 65 -14.09 -3.60 -4.13
CA GLY A 65 -14.87 -4.55 -4.93
C GLY A 65 -14.08 -5.10 -6.13
N PRO A 66 -14.75 -5.76 -7.06
CA PRO A 66 -14.12 -6.35 -8.25
C PRO A 66 -13.44 -5.30 -9.12
N LEU A 67 -12.17 -5.54 -9.48
CA LEU A 67 -11.33 -4.62 -10.25
C LEU A 67 -10.67 -5.32 -11.43
N GLU A 68 -10.44 -4.57 -12.51
CA GLU A 68 -9.54 -5.01 -13.58
C GLU A 68 -8.10 -5.12 -13.05
N GLU A 69 -7.33 -6.09 -13.58
CA GLU A 69 -5.95 -6.35 -13.16
C GLU A 69 -5.07 -5.09 -13.18
N ARG A 70 -5.27 -4.22 -14.18
CA ARG A 70 -4.52 -2.96 -14.31
C ARG A 70 -4.79 -2.00 -13.15
N ASP A 71 -6.07 -1.82 -12.79
CA ASP A 71 -6.47 -0.89 -11.74
C ASP A 71 -6.15 -1.45 -10.37
N LEU A 72 -6.30 -2.77 -10.22
CA LEU A 72 -5.87 -3.50 -9.04
C LEU A 72 -4.36 -3.35 -8.79
N ALA A 73 -3.52 -3.49 -9.83
CA ALA A 73 -2.07 -3.26 -9.71
C ALA A 73 -1.76 -1.85 -9.21
N LYS A 74 -2.42 -0.85 -9.77
CA LYS A 74 -2.24 0.56 -9.40
C LYS A 74 -2.66 0.81 -7.95
N LEU A 75 -3.86 0.37 -7.55
CA LEU A 75 -4.39 0.59 -6.21
C LEU A 75 -3.64 -0.21 -5.14
N ALA A 76 -3.31 -1.47 -5.43
CA ALA A 76 -2.50 -2.28 -4.53
C ALA A 76 -1.02 -1.88 -4.51
N GLY A 77 -0.57 -0.99 -5.41
CA GLY A 77 0.83 -0.58 -5.51
C GLY A 77 1.78 -1.75 -5.84
N VAL A 78 1.30 -2.70 -6.63
CA VAL A 78 2.05 -3.85 -7.14
C VAL A 78 2.48 -3.56 -8.57
N SER A 79 3.69 -3.94 -8.96
CA SER A 79 4.15 -3.71 -10.33
C SER A 79 3.32 -4.53 -11.34
N ARG A 80 3.17 -4.00 -12.56
CA ARG A 80 2.50 -4.72 -13.66
C ARG A 80 3.17 -6.05 -13.99
N ALA A 81 4.47 -6.16 -13.81
CA ALA A 81 5.22 -7.39 -14.05
C ALA A 81 4.92 -8.45 -12.98
N SER A 82 4.63 -8.03 -11.75
CA SER A 82 4.43 -8.95 -10.61
C SER A 82 2.98 -9.36 -10.41
N ILE A 83 2.01 -8.52 -10.83
CA ILE A 83 0.61 -8.75 -10.45
C ILE A 83 0.05 -10.06 -10.99
N SER A 84 0.33 -10.41 -12.26
CA SER A 84 -0.20 -11.64 -12.88
C SER A 84 0.33 -12.89 -12.18
N ALA A 85 1.61 -12.91 -11.80
CA ALA A 85 2.20 -14.03 -11.07
C ALA A 85 1.57 -14.21 -9.68
N VAL A 86 1.34 -13.11 -8.97
CA VAL A 86 0.69 -13.13 -7.65
C VAL A 86 -0.76 -13.57 -7.78
N LEU A 87 -1.51 -13.03 -8.75
CA LEU A 87 -2.90 -13.42 -9.01
C LEU A 87 -3.03 -14.90 -9.37
N ASN A 88 -2.14 -15.44 -10.21
CA ASN A 88 -2.16 -16.87 -10.55
C ASN A 88 -1.94 -17.75 -9.31
N THR A 89 -1.11 -17.31 -8.35
CA THR A 89 -0.96 -18.01 -7.08
C THR A 89 -2.22 -17.95 -6.23
N LEU A 90 -2.81 -16.76 -6.09
CA LEU A 90 -4.03 -16.56 -5.30
C LEU A 90 -5.24 -17.31 -5.90
N GLU A 91 -5.33 -17.38 -7.24
CA GLU A 91 -6.40 -18.10 -7.95
C GLU A 91 -6.22 -19.62 -7.82
N ARG A 92 -4.99 -20.14 -7.95
CA ARG A 92 -4.70 -21.55 -7.69
C ARG A 92 -5.07 -21.96 -6.25
N ASP A 93 -4.89 -21.07 -5.30
CA ASP A 93 -5.17 -21.31 -3.89
C ASP A 93 -6.65 -20.99 -3.51
N ASP A 94 -7.52 -20.77 -4.53
CA ASP A 94 -8.94 -20.45 -4.40
C ASP A 94 -9.25 -19.22 -3.53
N LEU A 95 -8.38 -18.24 -3.56
CA LEU A 95 -8.55 -17.01 -2.77
C LEU A 95 -9.17 -15.87 -3.59
N VAL A 96 -8.90 -15.84 -4.89
CA VAL A 96 -9.48 -14.90 -5.85
C VAL A 96 -9.98 -15.66 -7.08
N ALA A 97 -10.92 -15.06 -7.79
CA ALA A 97 -11.42 -15.57 -9.07
C ALA A 97 -11.41 -14.46 -10.11
N ARG A 98 -11.07 -14.82 -11.36
CA ARG A 98 -11.24 -13.94 -12.52
C ARG A 98 -12.61 -14.21 -13.13
N ALA A 99 -13.43 -13.16 -13.24
CA ALA A 99 -14.75 -13.23 -13.85
C ALA A 99 -14.85 -12.25 -15.03
N ARG A 100 -15.52 -12.68 -16.09
CA ARG A 100 -15.89 -11.77 -17.19
C ARG A 100 -17.12 -10.99 -16.77
N ARG A 101 -17.07 -9.67 -16.92
CA ARG A 101 -18.23 -8.82 -16.59
C ARG A 101 -19.39 -9.12 -17.53
N SER A 102 -20.58 -9.32 -16.98
CA SER A 102 -21.81 -9.44 -17.77
C SER A 102 -22.03 -8.13 -18.55
N GLY A 103 -22.05 -8.23 -19.89
CA GLY A 103 -22.24 -7.07 -20.79
C GLY A 103 -21.03 -6.69 -21.63
N ASP A 104 -19.80 -6.90 -21.17
CA ASP A 104 -18.58 -6.76 -21.98
C ASP A 104 -17.63 -7.94 -21.74
N ARG A 105 -17.61 -8.86 -22.72
CA ARG A 105 -16.74 -10.06 -22.66
C ARG A 105 -15.24 -9.76 -22.67
N ARG A 106 -14.86 -8.50 -22.92
CA ARG A 106 -13.45 -8.08 -22.96
C ARG A 106 -12.93 -7.68 -21.58
N LEU A 107 -13.85 -7.34 -20.65
CA LEU A 107 -13.48 -6.90 -19.31
C LEU A 107 -13.43 -8.11 -18.36
N VAL A 108 -12.21 -8.42 -17.92
CA VAL A 108 -11.96 -9.44 -16.89
C VAL A 108 -11.65 -8.71 -15.58
N THR A 109 -12.48 -8.97 -14.57
CA THR A 109 -12.27 -8.45 -13.21
C THR A 109 -11.82 -9.56 -12.27
N VAL A 110 -11.07 -9.18 -11.27
CA VAL A 110 -10.64 -10.03 -10.15
C VAL A 110 -11.52 -9.73 -8.95
N ASP A 111 -12.05 -10.76 -8.33
CA ASP A 111 -12.82 -10.67 -7.08
C ASP A 111 -12.33 -11.71 -6.08
N LEU A 112 -12.65 -11.50 -4.79
CA LEU A 112 -12.43 -12.52 -3.76
C LEU A 112 -13.45 -13.64 -3.90
N THR A 113 -12.99 -14.89 -3.74
CA THR A 113 -13.90 -15.99 -3.47
C THR A 113 -14.51 -15.89 -2.07
N ALA A 114 -15.54 -16.67 -1.78
CA ALA A 114 -16.06 -16.74 -0.40
C ALA A 114 -14.98 -17.21 0.59
N ALA A 115 -14.22 -18.24 0.22
CA ALA A 115 -13.09 -18.75 1.01
C ALA A 115 -11.99 -17.70 1.16
N GLY A 116 -11.66 -16.97 0.09
CA GLY A 116 -10.67 -15.89 0.12
C GLY A 116 -11.07 -14.77 1.05
N ARG A 117 -12.34 -14.38 1.05
CA ARG A 117 -12.87 -13.34 1.95
C ARG A 117 -12.78 -13.76 3.41
N GLU A 118 -13.24 -14.94 3.74
CA GLU A 118 -13.20 -15.48 5.11
C GLU A 118 -11.75 -15.54 5.63
N ARG A 119 -10.85 -16.13 4.84
CA ARG A 119 -9.45 -16.27 5.19
C ARG A 119 -8.72 -14.94 5.31
N LEU A 120 -9.05 -13.97 4.44
CA LEU A 120 -8.49 -12.61 4.52
C LEU A 120 -8.90 -11.92 5.83
N LEU A 121 -10.15 -12.04 6.26
CA LEU A 121 -10.64 -11.41 7.49
C LEU A 121 -9.97 -12.02 8.75
N ASP A 122 -9.76 -13.34 8.78
CA ASP A 122 -8.99 -13.99 9.84
C ASP A 122 -7.55 -13.45 9.91
N VAL A 123 -6.86 -13.41 8.78
CA VAL A 123 -5.49 -12.89 8.70
C VAL A 123 -5.44 -11.40 9.05
N TYR A 124 -6.44 -10.62 8.62
CA TYR A 124 -6.51 -9.19 8.91
C TYR A 124 -6.63 -8.90 10.41
N THR A 125 -7.29 -9.74 11.16
CA THR A 125 -7.35 -9.61 12.64
C THR A 125 -5.95 -9.65 13.25
N ARG A 126 -5.11 -10.59 12.83
CA ARG A 126 -3.71 -10.71 13.27
C ARG A 126 -2.84 -9.57 12.74
N HIS A 127 -3.06 -9.18 11.48
CA HIS A 127 -2.40 -8.03 10.87
C HIS A 127 -2.66 -6.75 11.68
N HIS A 128 -3.92 -6.46 11.99
CA HIS A 128 -4.29 -5.28 12.77
C HIS A 128 -3.74 -5.31 14.20
N ALA A 129 -3.67 -6.48 14.83
CA ALA A 129 -3.02 -6.61 16.14
C ALA A 129 -1.52 -6.25 16.08
N ALA A 130 -0.82 -6.66 15.02
CA ALA A 130 0.57 -6.30 14.79
C ALA A 130 0.74 -4.79 14.50
N GLU A 131 -0.14 -4.18 13.68
CA GLU A 131 -0.16 -2.72 13.47
C GLU A 131 -0.30 -1.96 14.80
N ARG A 132 -1.21 -2.39 15.67
CA ARG A 132 -1.36 -1.81 17.00
C ARG A 132 -0.09 -1.94 17.84
N GLY A 133 0.60 -3.08 17.75
CA GLY A 133 1.89 -3.29 18.41
C GLY A 133 2.93 -2.27 17.99
N TRP A 134 3.04 -2.01 16.70
CA TRP A 134 3.97 -1.02 16.15
C TRP A 134 3.68 0.42 16.62
N LEU A 135 2.43 0.76 16.83
CA LEU A 135 2.01 2.10 17.24
C LEU A 135 1.75 2.21 18.77
N SER A 136 2.04 1.17 19.55
CA SER A 136 1.72 1.11 20.98
C SER A 136 2.45 2.16 21.84
N GLY A 137 3.55 2.72 21.35
CA GLY A 137 4.28 3.82 21.99
C GLY A 137 3.72 5.21 21.72
N LEU A 138 2.66 5.33 20.89
CA LEU A 138 2.02 6.59 20.55
C LEU A 138 0.64 6.70 21.21
N SER A 139 0.32 7.90 21.67
CA SER A 139 -1.05 8.25 22.08
C SER A 139 -1.99 8.29 20.85
N GLY A 140 -3.31 8.22 21.09
CA GLY A 140 -4.29 8.32 20.01
C GLY A 140 -4.22 9.63 19.22
N ASP A 141 -3.84 10.74 19.85
CA ASP A 141 -3.63 12.03 19.17
C ASP A 141 -2.41 11.99 18.24
N GLU A 142 -1.30 11.42 18.70
CA GLU A 142 -0.10 11.25 17.89
C GLU A 142 -0.32 10.32 16.70
N VAL A 143 -1.10 9.24 16.86
CA VAL A 143 -1.50 8.36 15.74
C VAL A 143 -2.31 9.13 14.70
N ARG A 144 -3.28 9.96 15.13
CA ARG A 144 -4.07 10.82 14.22
C ARG A 144 -3.20 11.85 13.52
N GLN A 145 -2.29 12.48 14.24
CA GLN A 145 -1.34 13.45 13.68
C GLN A 145 -0.42 12.79 12.64
N LEU A 146 0.16 11.64 12.97
CA LEU A 146 0.99 10.87 12.03
C LEU A 146 0.23 10.53 10.76
N SER A 147 -0.99 10.00 10.88
CA SER A 147 -1.86 9.70 9.73
C SER A 147 -2.13 10.95 8.87
N GLY A 148 -2.36 12.11 9.50
CA GLY A 148 -2.55 13.38 8.80
C GLY A 148 -1.32 13.83 8.03
N LEU A 149 -0.13 13.70 8.63
CA LEU A 149 1.15 14.06 7.98
C LEU A 149 1.46 13.14 6.80
N LEU A 150 1.29 11.83 6.97
CA LEU A 150 1.49 10.86 5.89
C LEU A 150 0.53 11.10 4.70
N ARG A 151 -0.74 11.43 4.96
CA ARG A 151 -1.68 11.82 3.89
C ARG A 151 -1.23 13.05 3.13
N LYS A 152 -0.67 14.06 3.80
CA LYS A 152 -0.14 15.26 3.13
C LYS A 152 1.06 14.92 2.24
N ILE A 153 1.95 14.04 2.68
CA ILE A 153 3.09 13.56 1.89
C ILE A 153 2.59 12.82 0.64
N LEU A 154 1.65 11.88 0.81
CA LEU A 154 1.10 11.08 -0.29
C LEU A 154 0.33 11.94 -1.32
N ALA A 155 -0.40 12.97 -0.86
CA ALA A 155 -1.15 13.86 -1.74
C ALA A 155 -0.26 14.82 -2.55
N ARG A 156 0.96 15.12 -2.07
CA ARG A 156 1.89 16.08 -2.68
C ARG A 156 3.15 15.45 -3.24
N GLY A 157 3.15 14.14 -3.49
CA GLY A 157 4.30 13.46 -4.06
C GLY A 157 4.92 14.26 -5.21
N PRO A 158 6.24 14.13 -5.48
CA PRO A 158 6.92 14.96 -6.48
C PRO A 158 6.22 14.88 -7.83
N ALA A 159 6.16 16.01 -8.54
CA ALA A 159 5.56 16.07 -9.87
C ALA A 159 6.22 15.02 -10.79
N GLY A 160 5.39 14.19 -11.45
CA GLY A 160 5.87 13.10 -12.28
C GLY A 160 6.11 11.77 -11.56
N SER A 161 5.79 11.65 -10.29
CA SER A 161 5.83 10.35 -9.60
C SER A 161 4.86 9.37 -10.24
N PRO A 162 5.31 8.15 -10.62
CA PRO A 162 4.40 7.11 -11.13
C PRO A 162 3.35 6.65 -10.11
N TYR A 163 3.53 7.02 -8.85
CA TYR A 163 2.64 6.73 -7.71
C TYR A 163 1.82 7.96 -7.27
N GLY A 164 1.72 9.01 -8.12
CA GLY A 164 0.89 10.18 -7.84
C GLY A 164 -0.55 9.79 -7.52
N ALA A 165 -1.20 10.59 -6.64
CA ALA A 165 -2.52 10.31 -6.07
C ALA A 165 -3.52 9.79 -7.11
N PRO A 166 -4.29 8.72 -6.82
CA PRO A 166 -5.40 8.31 -7.68
C PRO A 166 -6.52 9.37 -7.58
N GLY A 167 -6.82 10.02 -8.70
CA GLY A 167 -8.08 10.77 -8.83
C GLY A 167 -7.99 12.28 -8.77
N SER A 168 -7.40 12.90 -9.80
CA SER A 168 -8.00 14.09 -10.39
C SER A 168 -8.41 13.73 -11.83
N ALA A 169 -9.51 13.02 -11.96
CA ALA A 169 -10.23 13.00 -13.23
C ALA A 169 -10.76 14.42 -13.43
N SER A 170 -10.03 15.23 -14.20
CA SER A 170 -10.54 16.46 -14.77
C SER A 170 -11.74 16.09 -15.65
N GLY A 171 -12.94 16.32 -15.11
CA GLY A 171 -14.15 16.37 -15.89
C GLY A 171 -14.03 17.53 -16.88
N THR A 172 -13.57 17.26 -18.08
CA THR A 172 -13.83 18.12 -19.23
C THR A 172 -15.29 17.95 -19.60
N GLY A 173 -16.13 18.79 -18.99
CA GLY A 173 -17.48 19.04 -19.45
C GLY A 173 -17.40 19.63 -20.86
N THR A 174 -17.70 18.81 -21.87
CA THR A 174 -17.97 19.30 -23.21
C THR A 174 -19.32 19.98 -23.19
N GLY A 175 -19.30 21.31 -23.15
CA GLY A 175 -20.50 22.14 -23.36
C GLY A 175 -21.01 21.89 -24.77
N LEU A 176 -22.25 21.41 -24.85
CA LEU A 176 -23.09 21.57 -26.04
C LEU A 176 -23.65 22.97 -26.00
N GLY A 177 -23.27 23.81 -26.89
CA GLY A 177 -23.93 25.06 -27.26
C GLY A 177 -24.64 24.90 -28.60
N PRO A 178 -25.57 25.83 -28.91
CA PRO A 178 -26.87 25.58 -29.52
C PRO A 178 -26.83 25.17 -30.99
#